data_ccd7d4885f1cac9101ff9ccc7f1e7ef6
#
_entry.id   ccd7d4885f1cac9101ff9ccc7f1e7ef6
#
_cell.length_a   1.000
_cell.length_b   1.000
_cell.length_c   1.000
_cell.angle_alpha   90.00
_cell.angle_beta   90.00
_cell.angle_gamma   90.00
#
_symmetry.space_group_name_H-M   'P 1'
#
loop_
_entity.id
_entity.type
_entity.pdbx_description
1 polymer ?
#
loop_
_entity_poly.entity_id
_entity_poly.type
_entity_poly.pdbx_seq_one_letter_code
_entity_poly.pdbx_strand_id
1 'polypeptide(L)'
;MRILLDTNIIIHREANLVLHEDIGTLFYWIDRLHYTKCIHPFSVSEIEKHHNASVVKTMDAKMKNYYLLKTQAPDSPEIIEIRKKFDRDESDAIDTSLLKEVHSNRVEVLITEDRKMHQKALELGIPERVFTIDTFLEKVVSENPQLSDYKVLAVKKEHFGNIKIEDTFFDTFKGDYPGFEKWFNKKADEIAYICTSDTDEILAFLYVKIENEDENYLDIEPTLKPKRRLKIGTFKVIANGYKLGERFLKIIFDNAT
;
A
#
# COMPACT_ATOMS: atom_id res chain seq x y z
N MET A 1 18.82 8.64 -5.43
CA MET A 1 18.39 9.20 -4.13
C MET A 1 17.93 8.07 -3.23
N ARG A 2 18.29 8.08 -1.95
CA ARG A 2 17.86 7.12 -0.92
C ARG A 2 16.78 7.78 -0.08
N ILE A 3 15.62 7.15 -0.01
CA ILE A 3 14.46 7.64 0.71
C ILE A 3 14.20 6.71 1.89
N LEU A 4 14.29 7.23 3.09
CA LEU A 4 13.87 6.53 4.30
C LEU A 4 12.36 6.68 4.46
N LEU A 5 11.69 5.57 4.70
CA LEU A 5 10.25 5.55 4.92
C LEU A 5 9.96 5.29 6.40
N ASP A 6 9.06 6.08 6.96
CA ASP A 6 8.52 5.85 8.30
C ASP A 6 7.77 4.51 8.35
N THR A 7 7.81 3.86 9.50
CA THR A 7 7.18 2.56 9.77
C THR A 7 5.70 2.55 9.39
N ASN A 8 4.96 3.60 9.72
CA ASN A 8 3.53 3.72 9.42
C ASN A 8 3.25 3.71 7.91
N ILE A 9 4.08 4.38 7.10
CA ILE A 9 3.93 4.39 5.63
C ILE A 9 4.13 2.98 5.07
N ILE A 10 5.12 2.25 5.61
CA ILE A 10 5.41 0.87 5.20
C ILE A 10 4.27 -0.06 5.59
N ILE A 11 3.76 0.05 6.82
CA ILE A 11 2.61 -0.74 7.29
C ILE A 11 1.39 -0.49 6.40
N HIS A 12 1.06 0.77 6.13
CA HIS A 12 -0.08 1.11 5.25
C HIS A 12 0.12 0.60 3.81
N ARG A 13 1.37 0.60 3.31
CA ARG A 13 1.70 0.09 1.97
C ARG A 13 1.59 -1.42 1.89
N GLU A 14 2.07 -2.14 2.92
CA GLU A 14 2.29 -3.57 2.85
C GLU A 14 1.22 -4.40 3.59
N ALA A 15 0.46 -3.77 4.51
CA ALA A 15 -0.70 -4.44 5.11
C ALA A 15 -1.75 -4.82 4.06
N ASN A 16 -2.55 -5.87 4.36
CA ASN A 16 -3.59 -6.39 3.47
C ASN A 16 -4.80 -5.44 3.36
N LEU A 17 -4.55 -4.16 3.22
CA LEU A 17 -5.55 -3.11 3.13
C LEU A 17 -5.61 -2.54 1.71
N VAL A 18 -6.76 -2.00 1.35
CA VAL A 18 -6.87 -1.18 0.14
C VAL A 18 -5.97 0.03 0.30
N LEU A 19 -5.08 0.23 -0.66
CA LEU A 19 -4.12 1.34 -0.64
C LEU A 19 -4.85 2.67 -0.82
N HIS A 20 -4.53 3.63 0.04
CA HIS A 20 -4.83 5.02 -0.24
C HIS A 20 -4.13 5.46 -1.53
N GLU A 21 -4.80 6.31 -2.31
CA GLU A 21 -4.31 6.81 -3.60
C GLU A 21 -2.92 7.41 -3.46
N ASP A 22 -2.70 8.25 -2.45
CA ASP A 22 -1.44 8.96 -2.21
C ASP A 22 -0.27 8.02 -1.94
N ILE A 23 -0.48 6.93 -1.16
CA ILE A 23 0.54 5.91 -0.93
C ILE A 23 0.86 5.17 -2.23
N GLY A 24 -0.15 4.85 -3.04
CA GLY A 24 0.03 4.25 -4.35
C GLY A 24 0.87 5.15 -5.26
N THR A 25 0.56 6.45 -5.29
CA THR A 25 1.26 7.47 -6.05
C THR A 25 2.69 7.67 -5.58
N LEU A 26 2.91 7.72 -4.26
CA LEU A 26 4.24 7.81 -3.66
C LEU A 26 5.16 6.68 -4.16
N PHE A 27 4.72 5.43 -4.02
CA PHE A 27 5.54 4.28 -4.42
C PHE A 27 5.73 4.19 -5.93
N TYR A 28 4.73 4.59 -6.72
CA TYR A 28 4.90 4.72 -8.16
C TYR A 28 6.04 5.69 -8.52
N TRP A 29 6.06 6.88 -7.93
CA TRP A 29 7.10 7.88 -8.20
C TRP A 29 8.47 7.43 -7.72
N ILE A 30 8.57 6.83 -6.52
CA ILE A 30 9.82 6.28 -6.00
C ILE A 30 10.40 5.24 -6.97
N ASP A 31 9.57 4.31 -7.47
CA ASP A 31 10.00 3.27 -8.40
C ASP A 31 10.30 3.84 -9.80
N ARG A 32 9.50 4.78 -10.29
CA ARG A 32 9.66 5.41 -11.60
C ARG A 32 10.97 6.20 -11.71
N LEU A 33 11.35 6.86 -10.62
CA LEU A 33 12.59 7.65 -10.54
C LEU A 33 13.77 6.83 -10.06
N HIS A 34 13.61 5.51 -9.91
CA HIS A 34 14.66 4.59 -9.45
C HIS A 34 15.28 5.00 -8.11
N TYR A 35 14.49 5.56 -7.21
CA TYR A 35 14.94 5.88 -5.87
C TYR A 35 15.01 4.63 -4.99
N THR A 36 16.00 4.57 -4.12
CA THR A 36 16.17 3.45 -3.20
C THR A 36 15.26 3.62 -1.99
N LYS A 37 14.31 2.71 -1.82
CA LYS A 37 13.44 2.63 -0.63
C LYS A 37 14.23 2.08 0.54
N CYS A 38 14.51 2.89 1.55
CA CYS A 38 15.23 2.49 2.74
C CYS A 38 14.29 2.25 3.92
N ILE A 39 14.66 1.29 4.77
CA ILE A 39 14.00 1.02 6.04
C ILE A 39 15.04 1.01 7.17
N HIS A 40 14.65 1.55 8.32
CA HIS A 40 15.47 1.55 9.51
C HIS A 40 15.34 0.21 10.30
N PRO A 41 16.39 -0.30 10.95
CA PRO A 41 16.30 -1.52 11.77
C PRO A 41 15.22 -1.46 12.85
N PHE A 42 15.02 -0.30 13.47
CA PHE A 42 13.97 -0.12 14.47
C PHE A 42 12.56 -0.24 13.88
N SER A 43 12.34 0.24 12.65
CA SER A 43 11.07 0.03 11.95
C SER A 43 10.80 -1.45 11.68
N VAL A 44 11.82 -2.25 11.41
CA VAL A 44 11.66 -3.72 11.30
C VAL A 44 11.20 -4.30 12.63
N SER A 45 11.85 -3.89 13.75
CA SER A 45 11.47 -4.36 15.09
C SER A 45 10.06 -3.92 15.52
N GLU A 46 9.59 -2.76 15.08
CA GLU A 46 8.20 -2.31 15.30
C GLU A 46 7.21 -3.18 14.52
N ILE A 47 7.51 -3.48 13.26
CA ILE A 47 6.69 -4.34 12.42
C ILE A 47 6.60 -5.75 13.00
N GLU A 48 7.70 -6.32 13.50
CA GLU A 48 7.74 -7.64 14.15
C GLU A 48 6.89 -7.69 15.42
N LYS A 49 6.78 -6.59 16.16
CA LYS A 49 5.93 -6.46 17.34
C LYS A 49 4.44 -6.22 17.03
N HIS A 50 4.08 -6.07 15.76
CA HIS A 50 2.70 -5.78 15.37
C HIS A 50 1.76 -6.89 15.85
N HIS A 51 0.61 -6.50 16.40
CA HIS A 51 -0.35 -7.42 17.06
C HIS A 51 -0.98 -8.45 16.12
N ASN A 52 -0.90 -8.27 14.81
CA ASN A 52 -1.46 -9.20 13.82
C ASN A 52 -0.35 -10.06 13.20
N ALA A 53 -0.27 -11.33 13.60
CA ALA A 53 0.74 -12.27 13.13
C ALA A 53 0.68 -12.53 11.61
N SER A 54 -0.49 -12.44 10.98
CA SER A 54 -0.63 -12.57 9.52
C SER A 54 0.04 -11.39 8.79
N VAL A 55 -0.10 -10.17 9.34
CA VAL A 55 0.57 -8.97 8.83
C VAL A 55 2.08 -9.14 8.92
N VAL A 56 2.60 -9.56 10.10
CA VAL A 56 4.04 -9.76 10.31
C VAL A 56 4.62 -10.74 9.28
N LYS A 57 3.98 -11.91 9.11
CA LYS A 57 4.46 -12.94 8.16
C LYS A 57 4.46 -12.45 6.70
N THR A 58 3.45 -11.66 6.32
CA THR A 58 3.38 -11.07 4.98
C THR A 58 4.45 -10.01 4.79
N MET A 59 4.72 -9.23 5.84
CA MET A 59 5.75 -8.20 5.85
C MET A 59 7.14 -8.75 5.64
N ASP A 60 7.52 -9.86 6.30
CA ASP A 60 8.85 -10.49 6.15
C ASP A 60 9.24 -10.74 4.68
N ALA A 61 8.29 -11.25 3.89
CA ALA A 61 8.52 -11.49 2.47
C ALA A 61 8.68 -10.17 1.68
N LYS A 62 7.91 -9.14 2.03
CA LYS A 62 7.87 -7.86 1.34
C LYS A 62 9.03 -6.95 1.70
N MET A 63 9.57 -7.08 2.93
CA MET A 63 10.73 -6.32 3.40
C MET A 63 11.98 -6.50 2.54
N LYS A 64 12.09 -7.60 1.81
CA LYS A 64 13.16 -7.85 0.84
C LYS A 64 13.21 -6.84 -0.31
N ASN A 65 12.12 -6.11 -0.54
CA ASN A 65 12.03 -5.06 -1.57
C ASN A 65 12.56 -3.69 -1.06
N TYR A 66 12.96 -3.62 0.19
CA TYR A 66 13.50 -2.42 0.82
C TYR A 66 14.98 -2.60 1.14
N TYR A 67 15.71 -1.50 1.07
CA TYR A 67 17.10 -1.50 1.50
C TYR A 67 17.17 -1.29 3.01
N LEU A 68 17.48 -2.35 3.76
CA LEU A 68 17.68 -2.26 5.20
C LEU A 68 19.00 -1.53 5.50
N LEU A 69 18.93 -0.48 6.31
CA LEU A 69 20.13 0.17 6.86
C LEU A 69 20.84 -0.80 7.83
N LYS A 70 22.06 -1.19 7.50
CA LYS A 70 22.79 -2.23 8.27
C LYS A 70 23.35 -1.72 9.59
N THR A 71 23.55 -0.43 9.70
CA THR A 71 24.12 0.23 10.88
C THR A 71 23.40 1.54 11.11
N GLN A 72 23.44 2.06 12.33
CA GLN A 72 22.86 3.36 12.68
C GLN A 72 23.92 4.45 12.58
N ALA A 73 23.50 5.67 12.28
CA ALA A 73 24.35 6.85 12.37
C ALA A 73 24.79 7.09 13.82
N PRO A 74 25.97 7.67 14.07
CA PRO A 74 26.37 8.08 15.41
C PRO A 74 25.48 9.22 15.92
N ASP A 75 25.38 9.36 17.23
CA ASP A 75 24.70 10.50 17.84
C ASP A 75 25.62 11.74 17.76
N SER A 76 25.11 12.81 17.14
CA SER A 76 25.75 14.12 17.19
C SER A 76 25.27 14.92 18.42
N PRO A 77 25.94 16.01 18.81
CA PRO A 77 25.48 16.89 19.89
C PRO A 77 24.04 17.36 19.68
N GLU A 78 23.67 17.72 18.46
CA GLU A 78 22.33 18.20 18.09
C GLU A 78 21.27 17.10 18.30
N ILE A 79 21.60 15.86 17.90
CA ILE A 79 20.71 14.70 18.12
C ILE A 79 20.51 14.43 19.62
N ILE A 80 21.57 14.55 20.42
CA ILE A 80 21.48 14.38 21.88
C ILE A 80 20.57 15.45 22.51
N GLU A 81 20.65 16.69 22.03
CA GLU A 81 19.77 17.78 22.48
C GLU A 81 18.31 17.55 22.09
N ILE A 82 18.06 17.13 20.85
CA ILE A 82 16.72 16.78 20.38
C ILE A 82 16.11 15.67 21.23
N ARG A 83 16.86 14.60 21.52
CA ARG A 83 16.41 13.52 22.40
C ARG A 83 15.99 14.02 23.77
N LYS A 84 16.83 14.83 24.42
CA LYS A 84 16.51 15.41 25.74
C LYS A 84 15.24 16.28 25.72
N LYS A 85 15.02 17.01 24.61
CA LYS A 85 13.91 17.96 24.50
C LYS A 85 12.60 17.27 24.14
N PHE A 86 12.60 16.28 23.26
CA PHE A 86 11.40 15.75 22.63
C PHE A 86 11.06 14.30 23.00
N ASP A 87 12.08 13.44 23.25
CA ASP A 87 11.82 12.02 23.47
C ASP A 87 11.25 11.78 24.87
N ARG A 88 10.04 11.24 24.92
CA ARG A 88 9.28 10.91 26.13
C ARG A 88 9.19 9.41 26.35
N ASP A 89 9.20 8.65 25.28
CA ASP A 89 9.01 7.20 25.24
C ASP A 89 9.87 6.53 24.15
N GLU A 90 9.73 5.20 24.02
CA GLU A 90 10.48 4.42 23.02
C GLU A 90 10.15 4.82 21.59
N SER A 91 8.88 5.16 21.30
CA SER A 91 8.46 5.59 19.96
C SER A 91 9.12 6.91 19.58
N ASP A 92 9.09 7.91 20.46
CA ASP A 92 9.76 9.19 20.22
C ASP A 92 11.28 9.01 19.96
N ALA A 93 11.93 8.02 20.63
CA ALA A 93 13.35 7.71 20.45
C ALA A 93 13.63 7.02 19.11
N ILE A 94 12.69 6.19 18.62
CA ILE A 94 12.74 5.59 17.28
C ILE A 94 12.66 6.69 16.23
N ASP A 95 11.70 7.59 16.35
CA ASP A 95 11.52 8.74 15.45
C ASP A 95 12.79 9.57 15.33
N THR A 96 13.41 9.89 16.48
CA THR A 96 14.68 10.62 16.49
C THR A 96 15.80 9.81 15.82
N SER A 97 15.77 8.48 15.91
CA SER A 97 16.75 7.62 15.24
C SER A 97 16.58 7.62 13.72
N LEU A 98 15.35 7.75 13.20
CA LEU A 98 15.13 7.94 11.76
C LEU A 98 15.67 9.31 11.28
N LEU A 99 15.37 10.37 12.02
CA LEU A 99 15.86 11.72 11.72
C LEU A 99 17.40 11.80 11.74
N LYS A 100 18.03 11.07 12.63
CA LYS A 100 19.49 10.96 12.73
C LYS A 100 20.13 10.46 11.43
N GLU A 101 19.48 9.52 10.73
CA GLU A 101 19.99 9.00 9.45
C GLU A 101 19.98 10.07 8.36
N VAL A 102 18.96 10.96 8.36
CA VAL A 102 18.89 12.13 7.46
C VAL A 102 19.92 13.18 7.83
N HIS A 103 19.98 13.54 9.11
CA HIS A 103 20.92 14.55 9.62
C HIS A 103 22.39 14.18 9.33
N SER A 104 22.72 12.89 9.40
CA SER A 104 24.06 12.35 9.11
C SER A 104 24.31 12.09 7.62
N ASN A 105 23.44 12.53 6.72
CA ASN A 105 23.53 12.34 5.26
C ASN A 105 23.64 10.88 4.79
N ARG A 106 23.13 9.93 5.58
CA ARG A 106 23.11 8.50 5.19
C ARG A 106 21.93 8.16 4.28
N VAL A 107 20.88 8.95 4.38
CA VAL A 107 19.74 9.00 3.45
C VAL A 107 19.47 10.45 3.11
N GLU A 108 18.97 10.71 1.91
CA GLU A 108 18.74 12.09 1.45
C GLU A 108 17.41 12.64 1.97
N VAL A 109 16.38 11.79 2.08
CA VAL A 109 15.02 12.19 2.41
C VAL A 109 14.40 11.21 3.38
N LEU A 110 13.57 11.73 4.29
CA LEU A 110 12.64 10.98 5.12
C LEU A 110 11.21 11.34 4.74
N ILE A 111 10.33 10.35 4.60
CA ILE A 111 8.90 10.57 4.38
C ILE A 111 8.15 10.06 5.61
N THR A 112 7.38 10.94 6.23
CA THR A 112 6.59 10.68 7.44
C THR A 112 5.39 11.61 7.52
N GLU A 113 4.27 11.12 8.05
CA GLU A 113 3.09 11.93 8.39
C GLU A 113 3.11 12.43 9.85
N ASP A 114 4.13 12.07 10.63
CA ASP A 114 4.22 12.44 12.04
C ASP A 114 4.63 13.89 12.22
N ARG A 115 3.74 14.68 12.84
CA ARG A 115 3.97 16.11 13.09
C ARG A 115 5.12 16.38 14.06
N LYS A 116 5.36 15.49 15.03
CA LYS A 116 6.48 15.65 15.97
C LYS A 116 7.81 15.47 15.25
N MET A 117 7.88 14.53 14.31
CA MET A 117 9.08 14.34 13.49
C MET A 117 9.38 15.58 12.65
N HIS A 118 8.37 16.21 12.05
CA HIS A 118 8.56 17.49 11.34
C HIS A 118 9.02 18.60 12.26
N GLN A 119 8.52 18.68 13.50
CA GLN A 119 8.99 19.64 14.49
C GLN A 119 10.45 19.40 14.91
N LYS A 120 10.83 18.14 15.16
CA LYS A 120 12.22 17.76 15.44
C LYS A 120 13.14 18.11 14.24
N ALA A 121 12.69 17.89 13.01
CA ALA A 121 13.44 18.22 11.79
C ALA A 121 13.68 19.71 11.65
N LEU A 122 12.70 20.55 12.00
CA LEU A 122 12.85 22.01 12.00
C LEU A 122 13.96 22.44 12.99
N GLU A 123 13.95 21.87 14.19
CA GLU A 123 14.98 22.18 15.22
C GLU A 123 16.37 21.68 14.81
N LEU A 124 16.45 20.59 14.05
CA LEU A 124 17.71 20.05 13.50
C LEU A 124 18.21 20.84 12.27
N GLY A 125 17.42 21.79 11.76
CA GLY A 125 17.77 22.55 10.56
C GLY A 125 17.73 21.73 9.27
N ILE A 126 16.90 20.68 9.20
CA ILE A 126 16.73 19.79 8.03
C ILE A 126 15.26 19.67 7.56
N PRO A 127 14.40 20.71 7.71
CA PRO A 127 12.99 20.57 7.33
C PRO A 127 12.79 20.31 5.83
N GLU A 128 13.71 20.76 4.98
CA GLU A 128 13.67 20.56 3.52
C GLU A 128 13.99 19.12 3.08
N ARG A 129 14.31 18.25 4.04
CA ARG A 129 14.63 16.83 3.80
C ARG A 129 13.64 15.88 4.45
N VAL A 130 12.64 16.41 5.16
CA VAL A 130 11.59 15.62 5.81
C VAL A 130 10.25 16.05 5.24
N PHE A 131 9.59 15.14 4.55
CA PHE A 131 8.38 15.42 3.77
C PHE A 131 7.19 14.62 4.30
N THR A 132 6.00 15.18 4.17
CA THR A 132 4.76 14.40 4.10
C THR A 132 4.67 13.73 2.73
N ILE A 133 3.74 12.81 2.55
CA ILE A 133 3.48 12.22 1.21
C ILE A 133 3.14 13.33 0.22
N ASP A 134 2.22 14.22 0.58
CA ASP A 134 1.76 15.31 -0.29
C ASP A 134 2.90 16.23 -0.71
N THR A 135 3.68 16.73 0.25
CA THR A 135 4.78 17.67 -0.05
C THR A 135 5.90 17.01 -0.85
N PHE A 136 6.13 15.70 -0.66
CA PHE A 136 7.06 14.95 -1.49
C PHE A 136 6.53 14.80 -2.93
N LEU A 137 5.25 14.50 -3.10
CA LEU A 137 4.62 14.38 -4.41
C LEU A 137 4.64 15.72 -5.16
N GLU A 138 4.31 16.82 -4.49
CA GLU A 138 4.42 18.18 -5.07
C GLU A 138 5.84 18.47 -5.56
N LYS A 139 6.86 18.17 -4.74
CA LYS A 139 8.27 18.33 -5.11
C LYS A 139 8.60 17.50 -6.35
N VAL A 140 8.28 16.21 -6.34
CA VAL A 140 8.61 15.30 -7.44
C VAL A 140 7.92 15.70 -8.75
N VAL A 141 6.64 16.09 -8.70
CA VAL A 141 5.90 16.59 -9.87
C VAL A 141 6.51 17.88 -10.41
N SER A 142 6.87 18.80 -9.52
CA SER A 142 7.49 20.09 -9.93
C SER A 142 8.86 19.89 -10.60
N GLU A 143 9.64 18.91 -10.13
CA GLU A 143 10.95 18.58 -10.68
C GLU A 143 10.86 17.73 -11.97
N ASN A 144 9.73 17.06 -12.21
CA ASN A 144 9.51 16.16 -13.34
C ASN A 144 8.17 16.45 -14.06
N PRO A 145 7.94 17.65 -14.59
CA PRO A 145 6.66 18.04 -15.17
C PRO A 145 6.24 17.15 -16.34
N GLN A 146 7.20 16.56 -17.06
CA GLN A 146 6.94 15.64 -18.17
C GLN A 146 6.34 14.29 -17.72
N LEU A 147 6.34 14.01 -16.42
CA LEU A 147 5.78 12.79 -15.84
C LEU A 147 4.46 13.02 -15.10
N SER A 148 3.95 14.27 -15.11
CA SER A 148 2.79 14.70 -14.32
C SER A 148 1.44 14.13 -14.78
N ASP A 149 1.37 13.55 -15.98
CA ASP A 149 0.12 12.99 -16.53
C ASP A 149 -0.23 11.61 -15.96
N TYR A 150 0.55 11.09 -15.00
CA TYR A 150 0.29 9.77 -14.45
C TYR A 150 -0.65 9.85 -13.24
N LYS A 151 -1.88 9.33 -13.42
CA LYS A 151 -2.81 9.09 -12.32
C LYS A 151 -2.66 7.67 -11.80
N VAL A 152 -2.49 7.53 -10.49
CA VAL A 152 -2.60 6.25 -9.82
C VAL A 152 -4.07 5.97 -9.59
N LEU A 153 -4.62 5.02 -10.34
CA LEU A 153 -5.99 4.57 -10.16
C LEU A 153 -6.11 3.85 -8.81
N ALA A 154 -6.91 4.39 -7.90
CA ALA A 154 -7.15 3.79 -6.59
C ALA A 154 -8.05 2.56 -6.69
N VAL A 155 -7.70 1.49 -5.96
CA VAL A 155 -8.60 0.35 -5.77
C VAL A 155 -9.29 0.51 -4.43
N LYS A 156 -10.62 0.51 -4.43
CA LYS A 156 -11.45 0.61 -3.22
C LYS A 156 -12.30 -0.64 -3.01
N LYS A 157 -12.69 -0.87 -1.77
CA LYS A 157 -13.74 -1.84 -1.42
C LYS A 157 -15.09 -1.17 -1.55
N GLU A 158 -16.04 -1.87 -2.19
CA GLU A 158 -17.40 -1.36 -2.36
C GLU A 158 -18.40 -2.50 -2.24
N HIS A 159 -19.56 -2.22 -1.65
CA HIS A 159 -20.67 -3.17 -1.65
C HIS A 159 -21.27 -3.32 -3.05
N PHE A 160 -21.63 -4.54 -3.44
CA PHE A 160 -22.26 -4.78 -4.74
C PHE A 160 -23.50 -3.90 -4.96
N GLY A 161 -24.29 -3.66 -3.91
CA GLY A 161 -25.47 -2.81 -3.98
C GLY A 161 -25.21 -1.34 -4.34
N ASN A 162 -23.98 -0.88 -4.16
CA ASN A 162 -23.57 0.49 -4.52
C ASN A 162 -22.90 0.56 -5.90
N ILE A 163 -22.66 -0.59 -6.55
CA ILE A 163 -21.99 -0.67 -7.85
C ILE A 163 -23.04 -0.69 -8.95
N LYS A 164 -22.92 0.23 -9.89
CA LYS A 164 -23.86 0.35 -11.03
C LYS A 164 -23.66 -0.82 -12.00
N ILE A 165 -24.56 -1.81 -11.96
CA ILE A 165 -24.52 -2.95 -12.88
C ILE A 165 -24.80 -2.54 -14.33
N GLU A 166 -25.42 -1.38 -14.54
CA GLU A 166 -25.70 -0.79 -15.86
C GLU A 166 -24.43 -0.26 -16.55
N ASP A 167 -23.32 -0.12 -15.82
CA ASP A 167 -22.04 0.29 -16.41
C ASP A 167 -21.63 -0.66 -17.54
N THR A 168 -21.18 -0.10 -18.65
CA THR A 168 -20.76 -0.84 -19.85
C THR A 168 -19.64 -1.83 -19.58
N PHE A 169 -18.92 -1.64 -18.48
CA PHE A 169 -17.92 -2.59 -17.97
C PHE A 169 -18.50 -4.01 -17.83
N PHE A 170 -19.76 -4.14 -17.43
CA PHE A 170 -20.40 -5.42 -17.18
C PHE A 170 -21.07 -6.05 -18.43
N ASP A 171 -21.10 -5.37 -19.57
CA ASP A 171 -21.82 -5.85 -20.75
C ASP A 171 -21.31 -7.20 -21.25
N THR A 172 -20.01 -7.44 -21.25
CA THR A 172 -19.45 -8.74 -21.60
C THR A 172 -19.87 -9.85 -20.64
N PHE A 173 -19.92 -9.56 -19.33
CA PHE A 173 -20.41 -10.54 -18.35
C PHE A 173 -21.89 -10.86 -18.53
N LYS A 174 -22.71 -9.84 -18.84
CA LYS A 174 -24.16 -10.02 -19.11
C LYS A 174 -24.38 -10.86 -20.38
N GLY A 175 -23.53 -10.62 -21.40
CA GLY A 175 -23.60 -11.37 -22.67
C GLY A 175 -23.13 -12.82 -22.54
N ASP A 176 -22.02 -13.04 -21.81
CA ASP A 176 -21.37 -14.35 -21.73
C ASP A 176 -22.03 -15.28 -20.68
N TYR A 177 -22.64 -14.71 -19.64
CA TYR A 177 -23.19 -15.44 -18.49
C TYR A 177 -24.67 -15.16 -18.27
N PRO A 178 -25.57 -15.98 -18.82
CA PRO A 178 -27.03 -15.85 -18.60
C PRO A 178 -27.35 -15.86 -17.09
N GLY A 179 -28.01 -14.82 -16.60
CA GLY A 179 -28.37 -14.65 -15.20
C GLY A 179 -27.33 -13.90 -14.35
N PHE A 180 -26.28 -13.32 -14.97
CA PHE A 180 -25.26 -12.53 -14.27
C PHE A 180 -25.89 -11.40 -13.43
N GLU A 181 -26.85 -10.64 -13.95
CA GLU A 181 -27.52 -9.57 -13.21
C GLU A 181 -28.25 -10.07 -11.96
N LYS A 182 -28.96 -11.19 -12.09
CA LYS A 182 -29.64 -11.82 -10.94
C LYS A 182 -28.64 -12.30 -9.89
N TRP A 183 -27.51 -12.86 -10.33
CA TRP A 183 -26.40 -13.28 -9.45
C TRP A 183 -25.79 -12.08 -8.76
N PHE A 184 -25.51 -11.00 -9.49
CA PHE A 184 -24.91 -9.76 -8.98
C PHE A 184 -25.80 -9.12 -7.91
N ASN A 185 -27.09 -8.94 -8.21
CA ASN A 185 -28.05 -8.31 -7.30
C ASN A 185 -28.27 -9.11 -6.00
N LYS A 186 -28.14 -10.44 -6.04
CA LYS A 186 -28.19 -11.29 -4.84
C LYS A 186 -27.03 -11.04 -3.88
N LYS A 187 -25.98 -10.38 -4.33
CA LYS A 187 -24.77 -10.10 -3.56
C LYS A 187 -24.69 -8.68 -3.02
N ALA A 188 -25.82 -7.97 -2.97
CA ALA A 188 -25.85 -6.55 -2.61
C ALA A 188 -25.04 -6.19 -1.36
N ASP A 189 -25.05 -7.05 -0.33
CA ASP A 189 -24.33 -6.85 0.93
C ASP A 189 -22.89 -7.39 0.93
N GLU A 190 -22.48 -8.07 -0.14
CA GLU A 190 -21.11 -8.56 -0.26
C GLU A 190 -20.18 -7.46 -0.81
N ILE A 191 -18.87 -7.62 -0.55
CA ILE A 191 -17.86 -6.64 -0.91
C ILE A 191 -17.10 -7.10 -2.15
N ALA A 192 -16.94 -6.20 -3.12
CA ALA A 192 -16.00 -6.31 -4.22
C ALA A 192 -14.88 -5.28 -4.12
N TYR A 193 -13.80 -5.51 -4.83
CA TYR A 193 -12.75 -4.51 -5.06
C TYR A 193 -12.98 -3.89 -6.44
N ILE A 194 -13.06 -2.57 -6.49
CA ILE A 194 -13.27 -1.83 -7.74
C ILE A 194 -12.22 -0.74 -7.92
N CYS A 195 -11.99 -0.39 -9.16
CA CYS A 195 -11.28 0.81 -9.55
C CYS A 195 -12.14 1.59 -10.53
N THR A 196 -12.31 2.89 -10.30
CA THR A 196 -13.06 3.79 -11.17
C THR A 196 -12.17 4.86 -11.75
N SER A 197 -12.60 5.42 -12.90
CA SER A 197 -12.06 6.66 -13.46
C SER A 197 -12.53 7.89 -12.66
N ASP A 198 -12.04 9.08 -13.01
CA ASP A 198 -12.54 10.35 -12.46
C ASP A 198 -14.00 10.64 -12.86
N THR A 199 -14.51 9.97 -13.89
CA THR A 199 -15.90 10.06 -14.36
C THR A 199 -16.77 8.95 -13.77
N ASP A 200 -16.30 8.27 -12.72
CA ASP A 200 -16.96 7.14 -12.06
C ASP A 200 -17.21 5.91 -12.95
N GLU A 201 -16.57 5.80 -14.12
CA GLU A 201 -16.62 4.61 -14.95
C GLU A 201 -15.76 3.48 -14.34
N ILE A 202 -16.28 2.25 -14.34
CA ILE A 202 -15.55 1.12 -13.76
C ILE A 202 -14.41 0.68 -14.70
N LEU A 203 -13.19 0.66 -14.19
CA LEU A 203 -11.98 0.26 -14.92
C LEU A 203 -11.49 -1.13 -14.55
N ALA A 204 -11.82 -1.59 -13.35
CA ALA A 204 -11.51 -2.93 -12.88
C ALA A 204 -12.47 -3.37 -11.77
N PHE A 205 -12.71 -4.66 -11.71
CA PHE A 205 -13.58 -5.30 -10.75
C PHE A 205 -13.02 -6.66 -10.34
N LEU A 206 -12.99 -6.94 -9.05
CA LEU A 206 -12.61 -8.22 -8.48
C LEU A 206 -13.58 -8.59 -7.36
N TYR A 207 -14.15 -9.77 -7.45
CA TYR A 207 -14.85 -10.41 -6.36
C TYR A 207 -14.13 -11.68 -5.93
N VAL A 208 -13.86 -11.79 -4.65
CA VAL A 208 -13.29 -12.98 -4.02
C VAL A 208 -14.18 -13.48 -2.90
N LYS A 209 -14.26 -14.79 -2.75
CA LYS A 209 -15.03 -15.45 -1.69
C LYS A 209 -14.13 -16.48 -1.00
N ILE A 210 -14.19 -16.53 0.32
CA ILE A 210 -13.61 -17.64 1.07
C ILE A 210 -14.65 -18.77 1.09
N GLU A 211 -14.27 -19.92 0.56
CA GLU A 211 -15.07 -21.14 0.58
C GLU A 211 -14.54 -22.06 1.67
N ASN A 212 -15.45 -22.63 2.44
CA ASN A 212 -15.13 -23.54 3.52
C ASN A 212 -14.84 -24.96 3.00
N GLU A 213 -14.48 -25.88 3.89
CA GLU A 213 -14.08 -27.25 3.55
C GLU A 213 -15.26 -28.10 3.05
N ASP A 214 -16.48 -27.69 3.33
CA ASP A 214 -17.73 -28.36 2.94
C ASP A 214 -18.22 -28.03 1.52
N GLU A 215 -17.57 -27.09 0.85
CA GLU A 215 -17.89 -26.74 -0.55
C GLU A 215 -17.55 -27.90 -1.49
N ASN A 216 -18.53 -28.28 -2.31
CA ASN A 216 -18.45 -29.42 -3.20
C ASN A 216 -18.13 -28.98 -4.64
N TYR A 217 -17.11 -29.58 -5.24
CA TYR A 217 -16.62 -29.28 -6.59
C TYR A 217 -16.79 -30.51 -7.50
N LEU A 218 -18.03 -30.98 -7.66
CA LEU A 218 -18.34 -32.18 -8.45
C LEU A 218 -18.02 -32.03 -9.94
N ASP A 219 -17.95 -30.80 -10.43
CA ASP A 219 -17.79 -30.48 -11.85
C ASP A 219 -16.33 -30.18 -12.25
N ILE A 220 -15.37 -30.42 -11.32
CA ILE A 220 -13.94 -30.14 -11.56
C ILE A 220 -13.15 -31.43 -11.60
N GLU A 221 -12.40 -31.66 -12.69
CA GLU A 221 -11.43 -32.75 -12.81
C GLU A 221 -9.99 -32.23 -12.86
N PRO A 222 -9.05 -32.74 -12.02
CA PRO A 222 -9.30 -33.75 -10.98
C PRO A 222 -10.11 -33.18 -9.80
N THR A 223 -10.91 -34.03 -9.16
CA THR A 223 -11.74 -33.66 -8.01
C THR A 223 -10.89 -32.99 -6.91
N LEU A 224 -11.30 -31.82 -6.46
CA LEU A 224 -10.61 -31.09 -5.40
C LEU A 224 -10.95 -31.68 -4.04
N LYS A 225 -9.92 -31.97 -3.23
CA LYS A 225 -10.11 -32.43 -1.85
C LYS A 225 -10.74 -31.31 -1.00
N PRO A 226 -11.58 -31.66 0.01
CA PRO A 226 -12.10 -30.68 0.97
C PRO A 226 -10.97 -29.83 1.56
N LYS A 227 -11.06 -28.51 1.44
CA LYS A 227 -10.08 -27.57 1.95
C LYS A 227 -10.65 -26.15 1.89
N ARG A 228 -10.35 -25.32 2.88
CA ARG A 228 -10.62 -23.88 2.80
C ARG A 228 -9.87 -23.27 1.61
N ARG A 229 -10.57 -22.53 0.77
CA ARG A 229 -10.02 -21.90 -0.45
C ARG A 229 -10.46 -20.46 -0.61
N LEU A 230 -9.61 -19.66 -1.20
CA LEU A 230 -10.02 -18.40 -1.79
C LEU A 230 -10.47 -18.64 -3.23
N LYS A 231 -11.73 -18.36 -3.52
CA LYS A 231 -12.30 -18.41 -4.87
C LYS A 231 -12.32 -17.02 -5.48
N ILE A 232 -11.79 -16.91 -6.69
CA ILE A 232 -11.98 -15.73 -7.53
C ILE A 232 -13.31 -15.91 -8.25
N GLY A 233 -14.33 -15.18 -7.79
CA GLY A 233 -15.68 -15.29 -8.36
C GLY A 233 -15.82 -14.52 -9.67
N THR A 234 -15.18 -13.34 -9.75
CA THR A 234 -15.20 -12.50 -10.96
C THR A 234 -13.96 -11.61 -10.94
N PHE A 235 -13.28 -11.51 -12.09
CA PHE A 235 -12.12 -10.63 -12.25
C PHE A 235 -12.06 -10.08 -13.68
N LYS A 236 -12.03 -8.77 -13.82
CA LYS A 236 -11.84 -8.09 -15.11
C LYS A 236 -11.13 -6.75 -14.91
N VAL A 237 -10.22 -6.44 -15.81
CA VAL A 237 -9.51 -5.16 -15.91
C VAL A 237 -9.57 -4.70 -17.36
N ILE A 238 -10.01 -3.47 -17.61
CA ILE A 238 -10.06 -2.87 -18.95
C ILE A 238 -9.02 -1.77 -19.15
N ALA A 239 -8.50 -1.17 -18.06
CA ALA A 239 -7.50 -0.11 -18.15
C ALA A 239 -6.09 -0.70 -18.34
N ASN A 240 -5.46 -0.37 -19.47
CA ASN A 240 -4.10 -0.77 -19.80
C ASN A 240 -3.07 0.28 -19.37
N GLY A 241 -1.84 -0.15 -19.06
CA GLY A 241 -0.72 0.75 -18.78
C GLY A 241 -0.57 1.22 -17.33
N TYR A 242 -1.55 0.95 -16.44
CA TYR A 242 -1.57 1.42 -15.05
C TYR A 242 -1.14 0.35 -14.04
N LYS A 243 -0.63 -0.80 -14.47
CA LYS A 243 -0.34 -1.98 -13.62
C LYS A 243 -1.52 -2.40 -12.73
N LEU A 244 -2.73 -2.05 -13.14
CA LEU A 244 -3.95 -2.28 -12.37
C LEU A 244 -4.18 -3.78 -12.15
N GLY A 245 -3.95 -4.59 -13.19
CA GLY A 245 -4.03 -6.05 -13.08
C GLY A 245 -3.09 -6.62 -12.01
N GLU A 246 -1.84 -6.15 -11.96
CA GLU A 246 -0.86 -6.58 -10.94
C GLU A 246 -1.32 -6.23 -9.51
N ARG A 247 -1.96 -5.07 -9.33
CA ARG A 247 -2.53 -4.68 -8.02
C ARG A 247 -3.67 -5.59 -7.60
N PHE A 248 -4.55 -5.94 -8.52
CA PHE A 248 -5.64 -6.87 -8.23
C PHE A 248 -5.11 -8.29 -7.94
N LEU A 249 -4.09 -8.75 -8.66
CA LEU A 249 -3.42 -10.01 -8.33
C LEU A 249 -2.79 -9.95 -6.93
N LYS A 250 -2.14 -8.83 -6.57
CA LYS A 250 -1.65 -8.64 -5.20
C LYS A 250 -2.76 -8.79 -4.17
N ILE A 251 -3.92 -8.15 -4.37
CA ILE A 251 -5.09 -8.26 -3.48
C ILE A 251 -5.55 -9.72 -3.35
N ILE A 252 -5.57 -10.49 -4.45
CA ILE A 252 -5.92 -11.91 -4.42
C ILE A 252 -4.94 -12.68 -3.54
N PHE A 253 -3.64 -12.53 -3.73
CA PHE A 253 -2.63 -13.22 -2.93
C PHE A 253 -2.66 -12.79 -1.46
N ASP A 254 -2.85 -11.51 -1.19
CA ASP A 254 -2.96 -10.99 0.18
C ASP A 254 -4.18 -11.53 0.93
N ASN A 255 -5.28 -11.86 0.24
CA ASN A 255 -6.45 -12.50 0.84
C ASN A 255 -6.34 -14.03 0.92
N ALA A 256 -5.37 -14.65 0.25
CA ALA A 256 -5.16 -16.10 0.25
C ALA A 256 -4.22 -16.58 1.38
N THR A 257 -3.52 -15.67 2.06
CA THR A 257 -2.62 -15.92 3.19
C THR A 257 -3.30 -15.70 4.51
#